data_2ccf2b039de8d30aa6ca94fad18548a2
#
_entry.id   2ccf2b039de8d30aa6ca94fad18548a2
#
_cell.length_a   1.000
_cell.length_b   1.000
_cell.length_c   1.000
_cell.angle_alpha   90.00
_cell.angle_beta   90.00
_cell.angle_gamma   90.00
#
_symmetry.space_group_name_H-M   'P 1'
#
loop_
_entity.id
_entity.type
_entity.pdbx_description
1 polymer ?
#
loop_
_entity_poly.entity_id
_entity_poly.type
_entity_poly.pdbx_seq_one_letter_code
_entity_poly.pdbx_strand_id
1 'polypeptide(L)'
;MPSIYDARSTREWCDQETVGESFYRTALNDIRKLVPLNEHKVRRFDATLVLEMDNPHSEAGHAISVRWQDRVIAYIPDLETDDYFPELARLAASGFDAGVRGTLWTNETQPNFNPNEVHMSVHVGPQPPGMIVPINNPPSRKWAVIPRGQASQVTKEKDHLDVLQPYTGLGHKKTYILVTLHKVLLGTRTRWAGVEVRLDGKRIGELSKATGAKFLPIIEHYDSLGLVTVCHAYLRETATSAEVALKAATFEEITDADLYNPVVCPIPQLVPYAFDPYTYNVPGRYRPELEDDAYSDWEYEEPHYFNPPRLGYYNAELTGI
;
A
#
# COMPACT_ATOMS: atom_id res chain seq x y z
N MET A 1 4.55 -8.94 -19.45
CA MET A 1 3.82 -8.07 -18.52
C MET A 1 4.61 -7.99 -17.21
N PRO A 2 4.69 -6.86 -16.54
CA PRO A 2 5.24 -6.77 -15.20
C PRO A 2 4.50 -7.69 -14.24
N SER A 3 5.18 -8.09 -13.17
CA SER A 3 4.53 -8.79 -12.06
C SER A 3 3.69 -7.80 -11.26
N ILE A 4 2.69 -8.29 -10.54
CA ILE A 4 1.82 -7.44 -9.71
C ILE A 4 2.32 -7.47 -8.26
N TYR A 5 2.58 -6.29 -7.70
CA TYR A 5 2.84 -6.09 -6.28
C TYR A 5 1.52 -5.74 -5.59
N ASP A 6 1.20 -6.41 -4.48
CA ASP A 6 -0.03 -6.14 -3.73
C ASP A 6 0.09 -4.82 -2.94
N ALA A 7 -0.47 -3.76 -3.51
CA ALA A 7 -0.53 -2.42 -2.94
C ALA A 7 -1.90 -2.07 -2.34
N ARG A 8 -2.79 -3.05 -2.19
CA ARG A 8 -4.17 -2.84 -1.70
C ARG A 8 -4.18 -2.34 -0.27
N SER A 9 -4.97 -1.29 -0.04
CA SER A 9 -5.28 -0.83 1.31
C SER A 9 -5.94 -1.94 2.13
N THR A 10 -5.66 -1.97 3.44
CA THR A 10 -6.39 -2.80 4.39
C THR A 10 -7.83 -2.32 4.63
N ARG A 11 -8.14 -1.08 4.23
CA ARG A 11 -9.50 -0.54 4.28
C ARG A 11 -10.36 -1.22 3.23
N GLU A 12 -11.61 -1.44 3.56
CA GLU A 12 -12.57 -2.06 2.64
C GLU A 12 -12.98 -1.12 1.50
N TRP A 13 -12.98 0.19 1.72
CA TRP A 13 -13.41 1.22 0.79
C TRP A 13 -12.25 1.74 -0.05
N CYS A 14 -12.56 2.09 -1.31
CA CYS A 14 -11.67 2.79 -2.22
C CYS A 14 -11.94 4.29 -2.03
N ASP A 15 -11.00 4.99 -1.40
CA ASP A 15 -11.12 6.42 -1.05
C ASP A 15 -10.28 7.35 -1.94
N GLN A 16 -9.45 6.79 -2.82
CA GLN A 16 -8.69 7.54 -3.80
C GLN A 16 -9.57 7.81 -5.02
N GLU A 17 -9.90 9.09 -5.25
CA GLU A 17 -10.60 9.55 -6.45
C GLU A 17 -9.71 9.43 -7.69
N THR A 18 -10.33 9.32 -8.86
CA THR A 18 -9.65 9.29 -10.16
C THR A 18 -10.24 10.33 -11.09
N VAL A 19 -9.55 10.60 -12.19
CA VAL A 19 -9.95 11.56 -13.22
C VAL A 19 -9.84 10.95 -14.61
N GLY A 20 -10.49 11.57 -15.60
CA GLY A 20 -10.35 11.20 -17.02
C GLY A 20 -11.24 10.04 -17.48
N GLU A 21 -12.19 9.57 -16.65
CA GLU A 21 -13.10 8.45 -16.98
C GLU A 21 -13.88 8.65 -18.28
N SER A 22 -14.17 9.91 -18.63
CA SER A 22 -14.92 10.25 -19.83
C SER A 22 -14.21 9.82 -21.12
N PHE A 23 -12.88 9.71 -21.10
CA PHE A 23 -12.06 9.27 -22.24
C PHE A 23 -12.02 7.74 -22.41
N TYR A 24 -12.45 6.96 -21.41
CA TYR A 24 -12.29 5.49 -21.36
C TYR A 24 -13.65 4.78 -21.23
N ARG A 25 -14.71 5.36 -21.80
CA ARG A 25 -16.10 4.87 -21.66
C ARG A 25 -16.28 3.43 -22.13
N THR A 26 -15.56 3.00 -23.16
CA THR A 26 -15.63 1.64 -23.67
C THR A 26 -15.16 0.63 -22.63
N ALA A 27 -14.01 0.86 -22.01
CA ALA A 27 -13.47 0.01 -20.96
C ALA A 27 -14.36 -0.01 -19.71
N LEU A 28 -14.89 1.16 -19.31
CA LEU A 28 -15.81 1.29 -18.17
C LEU A 28 -17.15 0.59 -18.43
N ASN A 29 -17.68 0.65 -19.67
CA ASN A 29 -18.88 -0.08 -20.03
C ASN A 29 -18.68 -1.60 -20.00
N ASP A 30 -17.47 -2.09 -20.29
CA ASP A 30 -17.16 -3.51 -20.16
C ASP A 30 -17.13 -3.93 -18.68
N ILE A 31 -16.54 -3.13 -17.79
CA ILE A 31 -16.64 -3.35 -16.33
C ILE A 31 -18.11 -3.39 -15.91
N ARG A 32 -18.90 -2.40 -16.37
CA ARG A 32 -20.33 -2.30 -16.06
C ARG A 32 -21.11 -3.56 -16.47
N LYS A 33 -20.78 -4.19 -17.60
CA LYS A 33 -21.44 -5.39 -18.10
C LYS A 33 -20.94 -6.68 -17.44
N LEU A 34 -19.65 -6.78 -17.17
CA LEU A 34 -19.00 -8.02 -16.76
C LEU A 34 -18.89 -8.18 -15.24
N VAL A 35 -18.82 -7.07 -14.49
CA VAL A 35 -18.68 -7.08 -13.03
C VAL A 35 -20.03 -6.82 -12.38
N PRO A 36 -20.54 -7.73 -11.54
CA PRO A 36 -21.83 -7.54 -10.87
C PRO A 36 -21.78 -6.42 -9.83
N LEU A 37 -22.94 -5.80 -9.57
CA LEU A 37 -23.12 -4.90 -8.44
C LEU A 37 -23.04 -5.67 -7.14
N ASN A 38 -22.35 -5.10 -6.15
CA ASN A 38 -22.35 -5.61 -4.78
C ASN A 38 -23.52 -5.02 -3.96
N GLU A 39 -23.59 -5.37 -2.67
CA GLU A 39 -24.59 -4.86 -1.73
C GLU A 39 -24.59 -3.33 -1.56
N HIS A 40 -23.42 -2.68 -1.80
CA HIS A 40 -23.24 -1.23 -1.75
C HIS A 40 -23.55 -0.53 -3.08
N LYS A 41 -24.10 -1.27 -4.07
CA LYS A 41 -24.45 -0.77 -5.40
C LYS A 41 -23.26 -0.19 -6.18
N VAL A 42 -22.05 -0.76 -5.95
CA VAL A 42 -20.84 -0.49 -6.73
C VAL A 42 -20.28 -1.81 -7.29
N ARG A 43 -19.51 -1.72 -8.36
CA ARG A 43 -18.79 -2.86 -8.94
C ARG A 43 -17.37 -2.87 -8.42
N ARG A 44 -16.94 -3.97 -7.79
CA ARG A 44 -15.57 -4.15 -7.29
C ARG A 44 -14.77 -4.99 -8.25
N PHE A 45 -13.56 -4.56 -8.55
CA PHE A 45 -12.63 -5.25 -9.45
C PHE A 45 -11.18 -5.05 -9.00
N ASP A 46 -10.29 -5.88 -9.52
CA ASP A 46 -8.85 -5.66 -9.36
C ASP A 46 -8.37 -4.71 -10.45
N ALA A 47 -7.60 -3.71 -10.06
CA ALA A 47 -6.97 -2.72 -10.93
C ALA A 47 -5.47 -2.68 -10.69
N THR A 48 -4.75 -2.04 -11.60
CA THR A 48 -3.32 -1.74 -11.44
C THR A 48 -3.06 -0.25 -11.58
N LEU A 49 -2.19 0.29 -10.74
CA LEU A 49 -1.60 1.61 -10.93
C LEU A 49 -0.32 1.43 -11.73
N VAL A 50 -0.23 2.12 -12.86
CA VAL A 50 0.91 2.06 -13.77
C VAL A 50 1.49 3.44 -13.93
N LEU A 51 2.76 3.59 -13.56
CA LEU A 51 3.49 4.85 -13.75
C LEU A 51 3.90 5.01 -15.22
N GLU A 52 3.60 6.15 -15.79
CA GLU A 52 3.87 6.54 -17.18
C GLU A 52 4.78 7.78 -17.18
N MET A 53 6.10 7.56 -17.32
CA MET A 53 7.11 8.62 -17.38
C MET A 53 7.16 9.33 -18.74
N ASP A 54 6.47 8.78 -19.72
CA ASP A 54 6.43 9.22 -21.11
C ASP A 54 5.04 9.72 -21.53
N ASN A 55 4.13 9.96 -20.58
CA ASN A 55 2.80 10.46 -20.87
C ASN A 55 2.87 11.95 -21.29
N PRO A 56 2.52 12.30 -22.55
CA PRO A 56 2.64 13.65 -23.08
C PRO A 56 1.60 14.63 -22.52
N HIS A 57 0.57 14.12 -21.84
CA HIS A 57 -0.53 14.95 -21.29
C HIS A 57 -0.29 15.35 -19.82
N SER A 58 0.78 14.88 -19.20
CA SER A 58 1.12 15.25 -17.82
C SER A 58 2.02 16.48 -17.77
N GLU A 59 1.61 17.50 -17.03
CA GLU A 59 2.43 18.70 -16.79
C GLU A 59 3.63 18.39 -15.87
N ALA A 60 3.50 17.42 -14.97
CA ALA A 60 4.56 16.98 -14.07
C ALA A 60 5.63 16.11 -14.77
N GLY A 61 5.43 15.74 -16.04
CA GLY A 61 6.30 14.84 -16.79
C GLY A 61 6.16 13.37 -16.42
N HIS A 62 5.15 13.02 -15.61
CA HIS A 62 4.77 11.64 -15.31
C HIS A 62 3.29 11.61 -14.90
N ALA A 63 2.62 10.49 -15.22
CA ALA A 63 1.23 10.25 -14.86
C ALA A 63 1.08 8.85 -14.25
N ILE A 64 0.00 8.62 -13.52
CA ILE A 64 -0.35 7.30 -12.98
C ILE A 64 -1.68 6.87 -13.56
N SER A 65 -1.65 5.97 -14.55
CA SER A 65 -2.86 5.39 -15.10
C SER A 65 -3.43 4.30 -14.18
N VAL A 66 -4.74 4.27 -14.08
CA VAL A 66 -5.51 3.19 -13.47
C VAL A 66 -5.92 2.25 -14.58
N ARG A 67 -5.54 0.96 -14.50
CA ARG A 67 -5.82 -0.02 -15.54
C ARG A 67 -6.63 -1.20 -15.03
N TRP A 68 -7.57 -1.63 -15.85
CA TRP A 68 -8.32 -2.87 -15.71
C TRP A 68 -8.02 -3.79 -16.88
N GLN A 69 -7.49 -4.99 -16.62
CA GLN A 69 -7.06 -5.93 -17.67
C GLN A 69 -6.13 -5.28 -18.73
N ASP A 70 -5.16 -4.50 -18.24
CA ASP A 70 -4.18 -3.72 -19.05
C ASP A 70 -4.78 -2.57 -19.89
N ARG A 71 -6.08 -2.28 -19.77
CA ARG A 71 -6.74 -1.14 -20.42
C ARG A 71 -6.84 0.02 -19.44
N VAL A 72 -6.50 1.22 -19.90
CA VAL A 72 -6.67 2.44 -19.10
C VAL A 72 -8.16 2.69 -18.88
N ILE A 73 -8.53 3.06 -17.64
CA ILE A 73 -9.91 3.38 -17.26
C ILE A 73 -10.03 4.75 -16.58
N ALA A 74 -8.92 5.27 -16.06
CA ALA A 74 -8.82 6.56 -15.38
C ALA A 74 -7.36 6.88 -15.07
N TYR A 75 -7.11 8.04 -14.44
CA TYR A 75 -5.82 8.45 -13.90
C TYR A 75 -5.95 8.90 -12.44
N ILE A 76 -4.85 8.83 -11.70
CA ILE A 76 -4.72 9.54 -10.43
C ILE A 76 -4.61 11.04 -10.73
N PRO A 77 -5.30 11.94 -9.98
CA PRO A 77 -5.19 13.37 -10.19
C PRO A 77 -3.74 13.87 -10.10
N ASP A 78 -3.34 14.78 -10.98
CA ASP A 78 -1.96 15.31 -11.06
C ASP A 78 -1.43 15.83 -9.72
N LEU A 79 -2.30 16.48 -8.93
CA LEU A 79 -1.94 17.02 -7.61
C LEU A 79 -1.57 15.93 -6.58
N GLU A 80 -1.95 14.69 -6.82
CA GLU A 80 -1.71 13.56 -5.92
C GLU A 80 -0.66 12.60 -6.47
N THR A 81 -0.30 12.75 -7.75
CA THR A 81 0.66 11.86 -8.42
C THR A 81 2.04 11.89 -7.77
N ASP A 82 2.51 13.07 -7.38
CA ASP A 82 3.83 13.24 -6.73
C ASP A 82 3.96 12.49 -5.40
N ASP A 83 2.86 12.34 -4.67
CA ASP A 83 2.86 11.61 -3.40
C ASP A 83 3.11 10.11 -3.59
N TYR A 84 2.60 9.53 -4.68
CA TYR A 84 2.77 8.11 -5.02
C TYR A 84 4.02 7.82 -5.85
N PHE A 85 4.55 8.82 -6.54
CA PHE A 85 5.62 8.69 -7.52
C PHE A 85 6.84 7.92 -7.00
N PRO A 86 7.41 8.22 -5.81
CA PRO A 86 8.64 7.57 -5.35
C PRO A 86 8.51 6.06 -5.21
N GLU A 87 7.36 5.59 -4.70
CA GLU A 87 7.13 4.18 -4.47
C GLU A 87 6.80 3.45 -5.77
N LEU A 88 5.97 4.05 -6.64
CA LEU A 88 5.63 3.48 -7.93
C LEU A 88 6.81 3.46 -8.89
N ALA A 89 7.70 4.47 -8.86
CA ALA A 89 8.93 4.48 -9.63
C ALA A 89 9.86 3.32 -9.23
N ARG A 90 9.99 3.07 -7.91
CA ARG A 90 10.77 1.94 -7.40
C ARG A 90 10.17 0.60 -7.79
N LEU A 91 8.84 0.45 -7.74
CA LEU A 91 8.14 -0.76 -8.20
C LEU A 91 8.37 -0.99 -9.70
N ALA A 92 8.13 0.03 -10.53
CA ALA A 92 8.28 -0.06 -11.97
C ALA A 92 9.72 -0.41 -12.37
N ALA A 93 10.73 0.23 -11.75
CA ALA A 93 12.14 -0.10 -11.95
C ALA A 93 12.51 -1.52 -11.49
N SER A 94 11.73 -2.11 -10.60
CA SER A 94 11.88 -3.49 -10.14
C SER A 94 11.07 -4.49 -10.98
N GLY A 95 10.35 -4.05 -12.01
CA GLY A 95 9.54 -4.89 -12.90
C GLY A 95 8.15 -5.23 -12.35
N PHE A 96 7.61 -4.38 -11.47
CA PHE A 96 6.29 -4.56 -10.88
C PHE A 96 5.35 -3.38 -11.20
N ASP A 97 4.06 -3.69 -11.30
CA ASP A 97 2.97 -2.72 -11.24
C ASP A 97 2.24 -2.88 -9.89
N ALA A 98 1.65 -1.80 -9.39
CA ALA A 98 0.96 -1.82 -8.11
C ALA A 98 -0.48 -2.32 -8.29
N GLY A 99 -0.79 -3.51 -7.77
CA GLY A 99 -2.15 -4.05 -7.73
C GLY A 99 -2.98 -3.40 -6.63
N VAL A 100 -4.12 -2.87 -7.00
CA VAL A 100 -5.03 -2.18 -6.09
C VAL A 100 -6.46 -2.68 -6.27
N ARG A 101 -7.32 -2.36 -5.32
CA ARG A 101 -8.76 -2.58 -5.46
C ARG A 101 -9.35 -1.39 -6.19
N GLY A 102 -10.24 -1.67 -7.17
CA GLY A 102 -11.01 -0.65 -7.87
C GLY A 102 -12.51 -0.79 -7.58
N THR A 103 -13.21 0.33 -7.61
CA THR A 103 -14.67 0.38 -7.59
C THR A 103 -15.17 1.27 -8.71
N LEU A 104 -16.21 0.82 -9.41
CA LEU A 104 -16.97 1.61 -10.36
C LEU A 104 -18.35 1.88 -9.78
N TRP A 105 -18.66 3.15 -9.56
CA TRP A 105 -19.99 3.62 -9.29
C TRP A 105 -20.69 4.03 -10.59
N THR A 106 -22.01 3.78 -10.67
CA THR A 106 -22.87 4.24 -11.77
C THR A 106 -24.19 4.74 -11.24
N ASN A 107 -24.83 5.67 -11.96
CA ASN A 107 -26.15 6.16 -11.60
C ASN A 107 -27.32 5.21 -11.90
N GLU A 108 -27.06 3.97 -12.36
CA GLU A 108 -28.07 2.98 -12.76
C GLU A 108 -29.08 2.62 -11.64
N THR A 109 -28.67 2.74 -10.39
CA THR A 109 -29.53 2.43 -9.24
C THR A 109 -30.34 3.61 -8.72
N GLN A 110 -30.24 4.76 -9.40
CA GLN A 110 -31.01 5.95 -9.03
C GLN A 110 -32.45 5.88 -9.56
N PRO A 111 -33.44 6.46 -8.84
CA PRO A 111 -34.84 6.38 -9.23
C PRO A 111 -35.18 6.96 -10.61
N ASN A 112 -34.42 7.96 -11.06
CA ASN A 112 -34.62 8.66 -12.33
C ASN A 112 -33.54 8.30 -13.36
N PHE A 113 -33.05 7.07 -13.34
CA PHE A 113 -31.99 6.63 -14.25
C PHE A 113 -32.42 6.75 -15.72
N ASN A 114 -31.62 7.46 -16.51
CA ASN A 114 -31.74 7.55 -17.96
C ASN A 114 -30.63 6.68 -18.60
N PRO A 115 -30.96 5.62 -19.35
CA PRO A 115 -29.97 4.76 -19.99
C PRO A 115 -29.05 5.49 -21.00
N ASN A 116 -29.47 6.66 -21.49
CA ASN A 116 -28.69 7.47 -22.43
C ASN A 116 -27.70 8.41 -21.71
N GLU A 117 -27.82 8.54 -20.37
CA GLU A 117 -27.02 9.45 -19.53
C GLU A 117 -26.38 8.67 -18.39
N VAL A 118 -25.52 7.72 -18.73
CA VAL A 118 -24.81 6.91 -17.73
C VAL A 118 -23.61 7.69 -17.21
N HIS A 119 -23.70 8.11 -15.95
CA HIS A 119 -22.55 8.67 -15.23
C HIS A 119 -21.76 7.54 -14.57
N MET A 120 -20.46 7.60 -14.69
CA MET A 120 -19.53 6.60 -14.19
C MET A 120 -18.40 7.29 -13.42
N SER A 121 -18.06 6.77 -12.25
CA SER A 121 -16.95 7.26 -11.43
C SER A 121 -16.16 6.09 -10.91
N VAL A 122 -14.84 6.18 -11.04
CA VAL A 122 -13.88 5.17 -10.57
C VAL A 122 -13.22 5.67 -9.29
N HIS A 123 -13.06 4.76 -8.34
CA HIS A 123 -12.22 5.00 -7.16
C HIS A 123 -11.29 3.80 -6.98
N VAL A 124 -10.10 4.04 -6.47
CA VAL A 124 -9.14 2.99 -6.16
C VAL A 124 -8.74 3.01 -4.69
N GLY A 125 -8.30 1.86 -4.19
CA GLY A 125 -7.91 1.68 -2.79
C GLY A 125 -6.45 1.26 -2.65
N PRO A 126 -5.47 2.12 -2.99
CA PRO A 126 -4.08 1.87 -2.68
C PRO A 126 -3.82 2.01 -1.17
N GLN A 127 -2.68 1.48 -0.70
CA GLN A 127 -2.12 1.95 0.56
C GLN A 127 -1.82 3.46 0.45
N PRO A 128 -1.89 4.21 1.55
CA PRO A 128 -1.49 5.62 1.55
C PRO A 128 -0.05 5.81 1.03
N PRO A 129 0.26 6.97 0.43
CA PRO A 129 1.63 7.31 0.05
C PRO A 129 2.63 7.11 1.20
N GLY A 130 3.81 6.59 0.88
CA GLY A 130 4.83 6.20 1.86
C GLY A 130 4.54 4.88 2.59
N MET A 131 3.48 4.15 2.20
CA MET A 131 3.04 2.91 2.85
C MET A 131 2.83 1.75 1.88
N ILE A 132 3.05 1.97 0.60
CA ILE A 132 2.88 0.94 -0.44
C ILE A 132 4.02 -0.07 -0.34
N VAL A 133 5.26 0.40 -0.36
CA VAL A 133 6.44 -0.46 -0.29
C VAL A 133 7.32 -0.11 0.91
N PRO A 134 7.90 -1.11 1.59
CA PRO A 134 8.87 -0.83 2.65
C PRO A 134 10.12 -0.18 2.03
N ILE A 135 10.72 0.77 2.72
CA ILE A 135 11.92 1.45 2.25
C ILE A 135 13.11 0.50 2.12
N ASN A 136 13.23 -0.45 3.05
CA ASN A 136 14.24 -1.51 3.00
C ASN A 136 13.71 -2.78 2.32
N ASN A 137 14.62 -3.62 1.89
CA ASN A 137 14.28 -4.92 1.31
C ASN A 137 14.08 -5.99 2.39
N PRO A 138 13.26 -7.03 2.13
CA PRO A 138 13.16 -8.16 3.03
C PRO A 138 14.49 -8.95 3.09
N PRO A 139 14.66 -9.81 4.11
CA PRO A 139 15.85 -10.65 4.22
C PRO A 139 16.07 -11.53 2.99
N SER A 140 17.33 -11.79 2.62
CA SER A 140 17.70 -12.69 1.50
C SER A 140 17.49 -14.18 1.83
N ARG A 141 17.43 -14.55 3.12
CA ARG A 141 17.11 -15.91 3.59
C ARG A 141 15.60 -16.15 3.51
N LYS A 142 15.15 -17.40 3.54
CA LYS A 142 13.71 -17.70 3.65
C LYS A 142 13.11 -17.07 4.91
N TRP A 143 11.96 -16.46 4.77
CA TRP A 143 11.29 -15.73 5.84
C TRP A 143 9.77 -15.82 5.72
N ALA A 144 9.10 -15.59 6.82
CA ALA A 144 7.66 -15.43 6.86
C ALA A 144 7.29 -14.12 7.55
N VAL A 145 6.24 -13.46 7.07
CA VAL A 145 5.73 -12.25 7.69
C VAL A 145 4.63 -12.59 8.69
N ILE A 146 4.71 -12.03 9.89
CA ILE A 146 3.57 -12.05 10.81
C ILE A 146 2.48 -11.15 10.24
N PRO A 147 1.22 -11.61 10.17
CA PRO A 147 0.09 -10.77 9.73
C PRO A 147 0.01 -9.46 10.48
N ARG A 148 -0.56 -8.43 9.86
CA ARG A 148 -0.73 -7.13 10.51
C ARG A 148 -1.66 -7.26 11.73
N GLY A 149 -1.30 -6.60 12.82
CA GLY A 149 -2.04 -6.58 14.08
C GLY A 149 -1.95 -5.23 14.77
N GLN A 150 -2.24 -5.23 16.06
CA GLN A 150 -2.13 -4.01 16.88
C GLN A 150 -0.68 -3.51 16.96
N ALA A 151 -0.52 -2.20 17.22
CA ALA A 151 0.80 -1.62 17.33
C ALA A 151 1.50 -2.07 18.61
N SER A 152 2.75 -2.53 18.48
CA SER A 152 3.64 -2.86 19.59
C SER A 152 4.90 -2.00 19.53
N GLN A 153 5.16 -1.22 20.58
CA GLN A 153 6.31 -0.32 20.64
C GLN A 153 7.61 -1.09 20.84
N VAL A 154 8.62 -0.77 20.08
CA VAL A 154 10.00 -1.17 20.30
C VAL A 154 10.56 -0.27 21.41
N THR A 155 11.55 -0.74 22.14
CA THR A 155 12.24 -0.02 23.21
C THR A 155 13.74 -0.01 22.97
N LYS A 156 14.46 0.95 23.55
CA LYS A 156 15.92 1.15 23.44
C LYS A 156 16.39 1.62 22.05
N GLU A 157 15.52 2.17 21.22
CA GLU A 157 15.88 2.72 19.91
C GLU A 157 16.94 3.83 20.05
N LYS A 158 16.94 4.55 21.16
CA LYS A 158 17.92 5.61 21.44
C LYS A 158 19.36 5.12 21.44
N ASP A 159 19.57 3.84 21.77
CA ASP A 159 20.89 3.20 21.79
C ASP A 159 21.37 2.81 20.39
N HIS A 160 20.51 2.97 19.37
CA HIS A 160 20.73 2.49 17.97
C HIS A 160 20.34 3.55 16.93
N LEU A 161 20.43 4.84 17.26
CA LEU A 161 20.07 5.94 16.35
C LEU A 161 20.93 5.96 15.10
N ASP A 162 22.17 5.52 15.19
CA ASP A 162 23.09 5.37 14.05
C ASP A 162 22.56 4.41 12.98
N VAL A 163 21.84 3.37 13.40
CA VAL A 163 21.20 2.42 12.48
C VAL A 163 19.91 2.98 11.89
N LEU A 164 19.15 3.78 12.64
CA LEU A 164 17.86 4.34 12.23
C LEU A 164 18.01 5.58 11.36
N GLN A 165 19.09 6.35 11.53
CA GLN A 165 19.32 7.64 10.85
C GLN A 165 19.19 7.56 9.31
N PRO A 166 19.68 6.53 8.58
CA PRO A 166 19.51 6.43 7.14
C PRO A 166 18.06 6.33 6.65
N TYR A 167 17.13 6.04 7.55
CA TYR A 167 15.70 5.86 7.27
C TYR A 167 14.85 7.03 7.78
N THR A 168 15.48 8.10 8.26
CA THR A 168 14.84 9.34 8.74
C THR A 168 15.06 10.48 7.74
N GLY A 169 14.36 11.60 7.91
CA GLY A 169 14.52 12.77 7.05
C GLY A 169 13.90 12.65 5.66
N LEU A 170 13.00 11.67 5.45
CA LEU A 170 12.42 11.36 4.15
C LEU A 170 11.15 12.17 3.84
N GLY A 171 10.81 13.16 4.66
CA GLY A 171 9.62 14.00 4.47
C GLY A 171 8.28 13.33 4.86
N HIS A 172 8.29 12.04 5.20
CA HIS A 172 7.09 11.33 5.60
C HIS A 172 6.86 11.38 7.11
N LYS A 173 5.60 11.52 7.54
CA LYS A 173 5.23 11.44 8.98
C LYS A 173 5.58 10.09 9.60
N LYS A 174 5.61 9.05 8.77
CA LYS A 174 5.96 7.66 9.13
C LYS A 174 6.62 7.01 7.93
N THR A 175 7.72 6.33 8.16
CA THR A 175 8.41 5.51 7.14
C THR A 175 8.06 4.06 7.33
N TYR A 176 7.58 3.40 6.30
CA TYR A 176 7.28 1.98 6.32
C TYR A 176 8.56 1.16 6.14
N ILE A 177 8.82 0.26 7.09
CA ILE A 177 9.99 -0.62 7.12
C ILE A 177 9.59 -2.07 7.41
N LEU A 178 10.44 -3.01 7.00
CA LEU A 178 10.40 -4.39 7.44
C LEU A 178 11.47 -4.62 8.51
N VAL A 179 11.09 -5.24 9.60
CA VAL A 179 12.02 -5.62 10.67
C VAL A 179 11.98 -7.13 10.91
N THR A 180 13.06 -7.66 11.43
CA THR A 180 13.16 -9.08 11.81
C THR A 180 13.15 -9.20 13.34
N LEU A 181 12.46 -10.23 13.84
CA LEU A 181 12.37 -10.54 15.26
C LEU A 181 13.23 -11.75 15.58
N HIS A 182 14.04 -11.63 16.64
CA HIS A 182 14.97 -12.67 17.05
C HIS A 182 14.84 -12.98 18.55
N LYS A 183 14.71 -14.26 18.89
CA LYS A 183 14.80 -14.71 20.28
C LYS A 183 16.23 -14.55 20.75
N VAL A 184 16.42 -13.86 21.88
CA VAL A 184 17.73 -13.64 22.52
C VAL A 184 17.62 -13.80 24.02
N LEU A 185 18.76 -13.97 24.69
CA LEU A 185 18.83 -13.92 26.16
C LEU A 185 19.16 -12.49 26.59
N LEU A 186 18.21 -11.84 27.25
CA LEU A 186 18.32 -10.49 27.79
C LEU A 186 18.54 -10.52 29.31
N GLY A 187 19.04 -9.41 29.85
CA GLY A 187 19.27 -9.21 31.26
C GLY A 187 20.70 -9.53 31.69
N THR A 188 21.23 -8.75 32.66
CA THR A 188 22.60 -8.89 33.16
C THR A 188 22.68 -9.79 34.39
N ARG A 189 21.78 -9.64 35.36
CA ARG A 189 21.74 -10.46 36.58
C ARG A 189 20.82 -11.65 36.47
N THR A 190 19.60 -11.44 35.98
CA THR A 190 18.62 -12.50 35.71
C THR A 190 18.38 -12.54 34.24
N ARG A 191 18.82 -13.62 33.57
CA ARG A 191 18.60 -13.83 32.13
C ARG A 191 17.20 -14.33 31.86
N TRP A 192 16.57 -13.78 30.82
CA TRP A 192 15.25 -14.18 30.35
C TRP A 192 15.20 -14.21 28.83
N ALA A 193 14.35 -15.04 28.27
CA ALA A 193 14.12 -15.08 26.82
C ALA A 193 13.39 -13.79 26.42
N GLY A 194 14.02 -12.98 25.59
CA GLY A 194 13.46 -11.72 25.07
C GLY A 194 13.48 -11.70 23.54
N VAL A 195 12.95 -10.63 22.99
CA VAL A 195 12.88 -10.42 21.54
C VAL A 195 13.68 -9.18 21.18
N GLU A 196 14.71 -9.40 20.38
CA GLU A 196 15.50 -8.35 19.73
C GLU A 196 14.89 -8.01 18.38
N VAL A 197 14.81 -6.72 18.05
CA VAL A 197 14.31 -6.20 16.79
C VAL A 197 15.48 -5.73 15.95
N ARG A 198 15.54 -6.17 14.68
CA ARG A 198 16.61 -5.80 13.74
C ARG A 198 16.05 -5.19 12.46
N LEU A 199 16.76 -4.20 11.94
CA LEU A 199 16.56 -3.58 10.64
C LEU A 199 17.81 -3.85 9.79
N ASP A 200 17.63 -4.46 8.62
CA ASP A 200 18.71 -4.88 7.74
C ASP A 200 19.85 -5.65 8.46
N GLY A 201 19.43 -6.56 9.36
CA GLY A 201 20.32 -7.39 10.14
C GLY A 201 20.97 -6.70 11.36
N LYS A 202 20.83 -5.38 11.50
CA LYS A 202 21.37 -4.61 12.62
C LYS A 202 20.31 -4.41 13.71
N ARG A 203 20.71 -4.56 14.97
CA ARG A 203 19.81 -4.31 16.10
C ARG A 203 19.39 -2.85 16.14
N ILE A 204 18.06 -2.63 16.35
CA ILE A 204 17.46 -1.31 16.52
C ILE A 204 16.73 -1.17 17.86
N GLY A 205 16.62 -2.25 18.62
CA GLY A 205 15.96 -2.24 19.91
C GLY A 205 15.52 -3.63 20.34
N GLU A 206 14.63 -3.66 21.30
CA GLU A 206 14.04 -4.88 21.85
C GLU A 206 12.59 -4.66 22.25
N LEU A 207 11.82 -5.72 22.40
CA LEU A 207 10.49 -5.65 22.98
C LEU A 207 10.57 -5.73 24.52
N SER A 208 9.64 -5.07 25.21
CA SER A 208 9.50 -5.25 26.66
C SER A 208 9.28 -6.73 26.97
N LYS A 209 9.61 -7.16 28.19
CA LYS A 209 9.43 -8.57 28.60
C LYS A 209 8.00 -9.06 28.36
N ALA A 210 7.00 -8.24 28.70
CA ALA A 210 5.59 -8.60 28.54
C ALA A 210 5.20 -8.67 27.06
N THR A 211 5.62 -7.69 26.25
CA THR A 211 5.34 -7.69 24.79
C THR A 211 6.09 -8.80 24.10
N GLY A 212 7.38 -9.00 24.40
CA GLY A 212 8.19 -10.07 23.78
C GLY A 212 7.62 -11.46 24.03
N ALA A 213 7.09 -11.72 25.23
CA ALA A 213 6.46 -13.00 25.56
C ALA A 213 5.29 -13.37 24.61
N LYS A 214 4.60 -12.38 24.06
CA LYS A 214 3.50 -12.59 23.09
C LYS A 214 3.98 -12.96 21.68
N PHE A 215 5.23 -12.67 21.35
CA PHE A 215 5.82 -12.98 20.03
C PHE A 215 6.73 -14.22 20.04
N LEU A 216 7.29 -14.58 21.20
CA LEU A 216 8.22 -15.70 21.31
C LEU A 216 7.69 -17.02 20.72
N PRO A 217 6.42 -17.43 20.95
CA PRO A 217 5.92 -18.68 20.38
C PRO A 217 5.91 -18.67 18.83
N ILE A 218 5.59 -17.53 18.22
CA ILE A 218 5.61 -17.37 16.74
C ILE A 218 7.04 -17.48 16.23
N ILE A 219 7.98 -16.76 16.88
CA ILE A 219 9.40 -16.77 16.51
C ILE A 219 9.96 -18.17 16.61
N GLU A 220 9.71 -18.87 17.71
CA GLU A 220 10.19 -20.24 17.92
C GLU A 220 9.61 -21.21 16.89
N HIS A 221 8.33 -21.03 16.54
CA HIS A 221 7.67 -21.87 15.54
C HIS A 221 8.30 -21.61 14.15
N TYR A 222 8.42 -20.35 13.71
CA TYR A 222 9.00 -20.02 12.41
C TYR A 222 10.49 -20.43 12.31
N ASP A 223 11.25 -20.25 13.41
CA ASP A 223 12.64 -20.75 13.48
C ASP A 223 12.69 -22.29 13.29
N SER A 224 11.75 -23.04 13.86
CA SER A 224 11.66 -24.50 13.69
C SER A 224 11.38 -24.91 12.24
N LEU A 225 10.73 -24.05 11.46
CA LEU A 225 10.52 -24.20 10.01
C LEU A 225 11.70 -23.68 9.17
N GLY A 226 12.76 -23.16 9.79
CA GLY A 226 13.89 -22.56 9.11
C GLY A 226 13.60 -21.19 8.49
N LEU A 227 12.58 -20.50 8.97
CA LEU A 227 12.13 -19.20 8.48
C LEU A 227 12.57 -18.07 9.41
N VAL A 228 13.02 -16.96 8.85
CA VAL A 228 13.23 -15.71 9.60
C VAL A 228 11.87 -15.05 9.85
N THR A 229 11.60 -14.66 11.09
CA THR A 229 10.38 -13.95 11.44
C THR A 229 10.48 -12.48 11.06
N VAL A 230 9.59 -12.03 10.15
CA VAL A 230 9.52 -10.64 9.66
C VAL A 230 8.23 -9.98 10.12
N CYS A 231 8.30 -8.70 10.42
CA CYS A 231 7.13 -7.86 10.74
C CYS A 231 7.12 -6.59 9.91
N HIS A 232 5.91 -6.13 9.59
CA HIS A 232 5.69 -4.74 9.19
C HIS A 232 5.94 -3.82 10.40
N ALA A 233 6.62 -2.71 10.17
CA ALA A 233 6.87 -1.72 11.20
C ALA A 233 6.86 -0.31 10.61
N TYR A 234 6.67 0.67 11.46
CA TYR A 234 6.75 2.08 11.11
C TYR A 234 7.79 2.76 11.96
N LEU A 235 8.68 3.45 11.28
CA LEU A 235 9.60 4.39 11.87
C LEU A 235 8.92 5.77 11.89
N ARG A 236 8.87 6.38 13.05
CA ARG A 236 8.39 7.74 13.25
C ARG A 236 9.55 8.59 13.75
N GLU A 237 9.85 9.64 13.01
CA GLU A 237 10.82 10.62 13.44
C GLU A 237 10.20 11.59 14.43
N THR A 238 10.96 11.93 15.47
CA THR A 238 10.65 12.99 16.42
C THR A 238 11.82 13.99 16.42
N ALA A 239 11.63 15.18 16.99
CA ALA A 239 12.66 16.22 17.00
C ALA A 239 14.02 15.77 17.59
N THR A 240 14.04 14.74 18.43
CA THR A 240 15.23 14.30 19.19
C THR A 240 15.47 12.78 19.13
N SER A 241 14.63 12.03 18.45
CA SER A 241 14.64 10.56 18.51
C SER A 241 13.93 9.96 17.30
N ALA A 242 14.07 8.67 17.14
CA ALA A 242 13.28 7.85 16.22
C ALA A 242 12.55 6.77 17.03
N GLU A 243 11.27 6.57 16.75
CA GLU A 243 10.42 5.58 17.40
C GLU A 243 10.02 4.52 16.38
N VAL A 244 10.09 3.25 16.78
CA VAL A 244 9.69 2.13 15.94
C VAL A 244 8.51 1.41 16.55
N ALA A 245 7.43 1.28 15.78
CA ALA A 245 6.25 0.52 16.18
C ALA A 245 6.02 -0.65 15.20
N LEU A 246 6.00 -1.86 15.73
CA LEU A 246 5.60 -3.06 14.98
C LEU A 246 4.11 -3.00 14.67
N LYS A 247 3.72 -3.53 13.51
CA LYS A 247 2.33 -3.79 13.13
C LYS A 247 2.17 -5.28 12.84
N ALA A 248 2.10 -6.07 13.91
CA ALA A 248 2.12 -7.51 13.83
C ALA A 248 1.15 -8.12 14.84
N ALA A 249 0.45 -9.17 14.42
CA ALA A 249 -0.41 -9.96 15.29
C ALA A 249 0.44 -10.68 16.36
N THR A 250 -0.03 -10.67 17.58
CA THR A 250 0.55 -11.47 18.68
C THR A 250 0.14 -12.94 18.54
N PHE A 251 0.73 -13.83 19.35
CA PHE A 251 0.37 -15.26 19.36
C PHE A 251 -1.11 -15.51 19.68
N GLU A 252 -1.73 -14.61 20.43
CA GLU A 252 -3.16 -14.69 20.76
C GLU A 252 -4.07 -14.20 19.62
N GLU A 253 -3.52 -13.39 18.69
CA GLU A 253 -4.26 -12.78 17.58
C GLU A 253 -4.04 -13.52 16.25
N ILE A 254 -2.91 -14.22 16.09
CA ILE A 254 -2.57 -14.92 14.84
C ILE A 254 -3.50 -16.12 14.64
N THR A 255 -3.95 -16.34 13.41
CA THR A 255 -4.76 -17.52 13.09
C THR A 255 -3.91 -18.79 12.99
N ASP A 256 -4.49 -19.95 13.23
CA ASP A 256 -3.80 -21.23 13.02
C ASP A 256 -3.30 -21.40 11.57
N ALA A 257 -4.07 -20.88 10.61
CA ALA A 257 -3.68 -20.91 9.21
C ALA A 257 -2.39 -20.11 8.97
N ASP A 258 -2.32 -18.89 9.49
CA ASP A 258 -1.14 -18.04 9.33
C ASP A 258 0.07 -18.56 10.13
N LEU A 259 -0.18 -19.17 11.28
CA LEU A 259 0.88 -19.72 12.12
C LEU A 259 1.51 -20.99 11.48
N TYR A 260 0.67 -21.95 11.10
CA TYR A 260 1.12 -23.28 10.63
C TYR A 260 1.38 -23.34 9.13
N ASN A 261 0.78 -22.44 8.33
CA ASN A 261 0.98 -22.34 6.90
C ASN A 261 1.36 -20.91 6.48
N PRO A 262 2.44 -20.32 7.04
CA PRO A 262 2.79 -18.95 6.75
C PRO A 262 3.13 -18.73 5.28
N VAL A 263 2.77 -17.59 4.74
CA VAL A 263 3.18 -17.21 3.39
C VAL A 263 4.67 -16.89 3.41
N VAL A 264 5.43 -17.65 2.62
CA VAL A 264 6.90 -17.53 2.57
C VAL A 264 7.32 -16.52 1.51
N CYS A 265 8.15 -15.55 1.89
CA CYS A 265 8.71 -14.50 1.04
C CYS A 265 7.63 -13.75 0.21
N PRO A 266 6.55 -13.25 0.83
CA PRO A 266 5.44 -12.63 0.07
C PRO A 266 5.79 -11.29 -0.55
N ILE A 267 6.82 -10.59 -0.06
CA ILE A 267 7.27 -9.30 -0.59
C ILE A 267 8.55 -9.54 -1.41
N PRO A 268 8.59 -9.12 -2.68
CA PRO A 268 9.76 -9.32 -3.52
C PRO A 268 10.93 -8.43 -3.10
N GLN A 269 12.14 -8.79 -3.55
CA GLN A 269 13.28 -7.88 -3.54
C GLN A 269 13.06 -6.80 -4.58
N LEU A 270 13.20 -5.55 -4.19
CA LEU A 270 13.12 -4.40 -5.08
C LEU A 270 14.52 -3.82 -5.31
N VAL A 271 14.68 -2.99 -6.35
CA VAL A 271 15.88 -2.18 -6.49
C VAL A 271 16.15 -1.39 -5.21
N PRO A 272 17.39 -1.10 -4.84
CA PRO A 272 17.70 -0.32 -3.65
C PRO A 272 16.93 0.99 -3.62
N TYR A 273 16.53 1.40 -2.42
CA TYR A 273 15.88 2.70 -2.25
C TYR A 273 16.82 3.83 -2.69
N ALA A 274 16.29 4.74 -3.52
CA ALA A 274 16.97 5.95 -3.92
C ALA A 274 16.24 7.17 -3.33
N PHE A 275 17.00 8.10 -2.78
CA PHE A 275 16.45 9.35 -2.22
C PHE A 275 15.80 10.22 -3.30
N ASP A 276 16.40 10.26 -4.49
CA ASP A 276 15.83 10.88 -5.68
C ASP A 276 15.17 9.81 -6.56
N PRO A 277 13.82 9.76 -6.63
CA PRO A 277 13.10 8.75 -7.39
C PRO A 277 13.29 8.87 -8.91
N TYR A 278 13.71 10.01 -9.42
CA TYR A 278 14.03 10.20 -10.85
C TYR A 278 15.30 9.44 -11.29
N THR A 279 16.09 8.94 -10.35
CA THR A 279 17.25 8.08 -10.65
C THR A 279 16.89 6.65 -11.02
N TYR A 280 15.64 6.24 -10.77
CA TYR A 280 15.17 4.92 -11.15
C TYR A 280 15.02 4.82 -12.68
N ASN A 281 15.44 3.67 -13.22
CA ASN A 281 15.21 3.37 -14.63
C ASN A 281 13.79 2.83 -14.83
N VAL A 282 12.82 3.73 -14.99
CA VAL A 282 11.42 3.40 -15.20
C VAL A 282 11.14 3.27 -16.70
N PRO A 283 10.59 2.14 -17.19
CA PRO A 283 10.24 2.01 -18.60
C PRO A 283 9.07 2.92 -18.98
N GLY A 284 9.05 3.44 -20.21
CA GLY A 284 7.89 4.14 -20.79
C GLY A 284 6.69 3.20 -20.90
N ARG A 285 5.53 3.66 -20.48
CA ARG A 285 4.31 2.83 -20.37
C ARG A 285 3.06 3.49 -20.94
N TYR A 286 3.17 4.73 -21.41
CA TYR A 286 2.06 5.40 -22.09
C TYR A 286 1.68 4.69 -23.38
N ARG A 287 0.36 4.57 -23.64
CA ARG A 287 -0.18 3.88 -24.81
C ARG A 287 -1.36 4.69 -25.39
N PRO A 288 -1.15 5.55 -26.36
CA PRO A 288 -2.20 6.37 -26.95
C PRO A 288 -3.32 5.53 -27.59
N GLU A 289 -3.02 4.35 -28.08
CA GLU A 289 -4.00 3.43 -28.70
C GLU A 289 -5.04 2.86 -27.73
N LEU A 290 -4.88 3.07 -26.44
CA LEU A 290 -5.85 2.65 -25.41
C LEU A 290 -6.86 3.74 -25.05
N GLU A 291 -6.70 4.95 -25.59
CA GLU A 291 -7.67 6.03 -25.47
C GLU A 291 -8.83 5.79 -26.45
N ASP A 292 -10.06 6.07 -26.00
CA ASP A 292 -11.22 5.97 -26.89
C ASP A 292 -11.23 7.15 -27.88
N ASP A 293 -11.23 6.91 -29.18
CA ASP A 293 -11.34 7.93 -30.25
C ASP A 293 -12.68 8.72 -30.22
N ALA A 294 -13.53 8.44 -29.26
CA ALA A 294 -14.92 8.90 -29.20
C ALA A 294 -15.12 10.40 -28.87
N TYR A 295 -14.05 11.20 -28.81
CA TYR A 295 -14.15 12.58 -28.34
C TYR A 295 -14.14 13.66 -29.45
N SER A 296 -14.38 13.29 -30.70
CA SER A 296 -14.38 14.28 -31.78
C SER A 296 -15.64 15.15 -31.90
N ASP A 297 -16.72 14.87 -31.15
CA ASP A 297 -18.04 15.52 -31.38
C ASP A 297 -18.71 16.22 -30.18
N TRP A 298 -17.98 16.45 -29.04
CA TRP A 298 -18.61 17.18 -27.93
C TRP A 298 -17.92 18.54 -27.71
N GLU A 299 -18.67 19.62 -27.95
CA GLU A 299 -18.32 20.97 -27.47
C GLU A 299 -18.08 20.93 -25.95
N TYR A 300 -17.01 21.56 -25.52
CA TYR A 300 -16.60 21.73 -24.12
C TYR A 300 -17.70 22.49 -23.36
N GLU A 301 -18.62 21.79 -22.70
CA GLU A 301 -19.28 22.33 -21.51
C GLU A 301 -18.37 22.03 -20.32
N GLU A 302 -17.92 23.09 -19.64
CA GLU A 302 -17.14 22.95 -18.40
C GLU A 302 -17.85 21.97 -17.46
N PRO A 303 -17.15 20.95 -16.93
CA PRO A 303 -17.76 20.01 -16.02
C PRO A 303 -18.22 20.78 -14.78
N HIS A 304 -19.53 20.92 -14.60
CA HIS A 304 -20.08 21.22 -13.30
C HIS A 304 -19.62 20.13 -12.35
N TYR A 305 -18.73 20.47 -11.42
CA TYR A 305 -18.27 19.59 -10.36
C TYR A 305 -19.49 19.02 -9.65
N PHE A 306 -19.93 17.85 -10.06
CA PHE A 306 -20.90 17.08 -9.32
C PHE A 306 -20.15 16.45 -8.14
N ASN A 307 -20.27 17.10 -6.98
CA ASN A 307 -19.89 16.48 -5.73
C ASN A 307 -20.85 15.32 -5.49
N PRO A 308 -20.45 14.05 -5.64
CA PRO A 308 -21.31 12.96 -5.21
C PRO A 308 -21.62 13.19 -3.72
N PRO A 309 -22.82 12.87 -3.24
CA PRO A 309 -23.14 13.04 -1.84
C PRO A 309 -22.07 12.29 -1.03
N ARG A 310 -21.30 13.03 -0.22
CA ARG A 310 -20.36 12.45 0.74
C ARG A 310 -21.19 11.48 1.55
N LEU A 311 -20.96 10.18 1.34
CA LEU A 311 -21.53 9.14 2.17
C LEU A 311 -21.15 9.49 3.60
N GLY A 312 -22.15 9.93 4.38
CA GLY A 312 -21.95 10.56 5.67
C GLY A 312 -21.02 9.74 6.53
N TYR A 313 -19.98 10.38 7.00
CA TYR A 313 -19.16 9.87 8.09
C TYR A 313 -20.10 9.72 9.30
N TYR A 314 -20.48 8.51 9.63
CA TYR A 314 -20.94 8.20 10.96
C TYR A 314 -19.70 8.33 11.88
N ASN A 315 -19.57 9.51 12.48
CA ASN A 315 -18.76 9.67 13.68
C ASN A 315 -19.39 8.79 14.75
N ALA A 316 -18.82 7.62 14.97
CA ALA A 316 -18.99 6.92 16.23
C ALA A 316 -18.20 7.73 17.27
N GLU A 317 -18.85 8.70 17.89
CA GLU A 317 -18.41 9.27 19.15
C GLU A 317 -18.37 8.12 20.15
N LEU A 318 -17.14 7.74 20.51
CA LEU A 318 -16.89 6.97 21.73
C LEU A 318 -17.20 7.90 22.92
N THR A 319 -18.48 7.92 23.34
CA THR A 319 -18.82 8.37 24.70
C THR A 319 -18.33 7.29 25.66
N GLY A 320 -17.50 7.75 26.61
CA GLY A 320 -16.87 6.93 27.62
C GLY A 320 -17.85 6.19 28.55
N ILE A 321 -17.39 5.11 29.05
CA ILE A 321 -17.27 4.77 30.49
C ILE A 321 -16.10 3.78 30.60
#